data_3357127bc63b216dde5ccba6786b3bb9
#
_entry.id   3357127bc63b216dde5ccba6786b3bb9
#
_cell.length_a   1.000
_cell.length_b   1.000
_cell.length_c   1.000
_cell.angle_alpha   90.00
_cell.angle_beta   90.00
_cell.angle_gamma   90.00
#
_symmetry.space_group_name_H-M   'P 1'
#
loop_
_entity.id
_entity.type
_entity.pdbx_description
1 polymer ?
#
loop_
_entity_poly.entity_id
_entity_poly.type
_entity_poly.pdbx_seq_one_letter_code
_entity_poly.pdbx_strand_id
1 'polypeptide(L)'
;MSVLKMTDLDLSGKRVLIRQDLNVPVKAGKVTSDKRILASLPTIEHAMKAGARVMVMSHLGRPQEGEYDEQFSMIPVGEHMAALLGRNVEMVKDWLDGVGEMHDGDVVLCENVRFNTGEKACDDELSRKMAALCDIFVMDAFGTAHRAQASTYGVAKFAPVACAGPLLAGELEALGKALDNPARPMAAIVGGSKVSTKLTVLESLSRVVDQLIPGGGIANTFIAASGYNVGKSLYEAELVSEAKRLMENARAKGGEIPVPTDVVVGKEFSESAEAVVKPVAEVADDEMIFDIGPETADRFAEMMTNAGTIVWNGPVGVFEFDQFGEGTRVLGQAIAASSAFSIAGGGDTLAAVDKYAIADRISYISTGGGAFLEFLEGKKLPAVAILEERAQQ
;
A
#
# COMPACT_ATOMS: atom_id res chain seq x y z
N MET A 1 -14.32 11.14 5.00
CA MET A 1 -14.02 10.23 6.14
C MET A 1 -13.71 11.09 7.36
N SER A 2 -14.50 10.98 8.42
CA SER A 2 -14.31 11.78 9.65
C SER A 2 -13.85 10.86 10.77
N VAL A 3 -12.57 10.95 11.11
CA VAL A 3 -11.96 10.23 12.23
C VAL A 3 -11.34 11.24 13.18
N LEU A 4 -11.29 10.91 14.48
CA LEU A 4 -10.50 11.69 15.42
C LEU A 4 -9.02 11.55 15.06
N LYS A 5 -8.26 12.63 15.13
CA LYS A 5 -6.81 12.62 14.91
C LYS A 5 -6.08 12.72 16.25
N MET A 6 -5.02 11.93 16.41
CA MET A 6 -4.18 11.96 17.60
C MET A 6 -3.63 13.38 17.87
N THR A 7 -3.31 14.11 16.82
CA THR A 7 -2.78 15.48 16.88
C THR A 7 -3.72 16.51 17.46
N ASP A 8 -5.02 16.22 17.50
CA ASP A 8 -6.06 17.12 18.02
C ASP A 8 -6.43 16.83 19.49
N LEU A 9 -5.78 15.82 20.09
CA LEU A 9 -6.04 15.36 21.43
C LEU A 9 -4.99 15.83 22.43
N ASP A 10 -5.40 16.04 23.68
CA ASP A 10 -4.47 16.22 24.80
C ASP A 10 -3.93 14.85 25.25
N LEU A 11 -2.64 14.63 25.03
CA LEU A 11 -1.94 13.39 25.34
C LEU A 11 -1.19 13.45 26.68
N SER A 12 -1.12 14.62 27.32
CA SER A 12 -0.31 14.84 28.53
C SER A 12 -0.77 13.94 29.67
N GLY A 13 0.17 13.15 30.23
CA GLY A 13 -0.09 12.20 31.32
C GLY A 13 -0.98 11.03 30.94
N LYS A 14 -1.34 10.86 29.66
CA LYS A 14 -2.21 9.75 29.19
C LYS A 14 -1.38 8.51 28.85
N ARG A 15 -1.98 7.35 29.08
CA ARG A 15 -1.50 6.07 28.57
C ARG A 15 -1.94 5.95 27.11
N VAL A 16 -1.01 5.99 26.18
CA VAL A 16 -1.28 5.98 24.75
C VAL A 16 -0.77 4.69 24.14
N LEU A 17 -1.66 3.86 23.63
CA LEU A 17 -1.34 2.61 22.93
C LEU A 17 -1.39 2.85 21.42
N ILE A 18 -0.25 2.76 20.75
CA ILE A 18 -0.11 3.03 19.31
C ILE A 18 0.09 1.73 18.55
N ARG A 19 -0.81 1.44 17.61
CA ARG A 19 -0.66 0.34 16.65
C ARG A 19 0.11 0.81 15.44
N GLN A 20 1.36 0.37 15.33
CA GLN A 20 2.25 0.67 14.21
C GLN A 20 2.41 -0.54 13.27
N ASP A 21 2.86 -0.32 12.05
CA ASP A 21 3.34 -1.38 11.15
C ASP A 21 4.87 -1.44 11.16
N LEU A 22 5.41 -2.20 12.10
CA LEU A 22 6.84 -2.44 12.25
C LEU A 22 7.25 -3.83 11.70
N ASN A 23 6.46 -4.37 10.78
CA ASN A 23 6.75 -5.65 10.13
C ASN A 23 7.86 -5.47 9.08
N VAL A 24 9.09 -5.42 9.57
CA VAL A 24 10.32 -5.21 8.80
C VAL A 24 11.10 -6.51 8.61
N PRO A 25 11.92 -6.62 7.56
CA PRO A 25 12.78 -7.80 7.41
C PRO A 25 13.89 -7.81 8.46
N VAL A 26 14.01 -8.96 9.14
CA VAL A 26 15.06 -9.24 10.14
C VAL A 26 15.88 -10.43 9.66
N LYS A 27 17.22 -10.28 9.65
CA LYS A 27 18.17 -11.36 9.32
C LYS A 27 19.24 -11.40 10.41
N ALA A 28 19.50 -12.60 10.92
CA ALA A 28 20.51 -12.81 11.99
C ALA A 28 20.34 -11.83 13.17
N GLY A 29 19.09 -11.61 13.61
CA GLY A 29 18.77 -10.73 14.73
C GLY A 29 18.93 -9.23 14.45
N LYS A 30 19.06 -8.83 13.17
CA LYS A 30 19.22 -7.41 12.80
C LYS A 30 18.17 -7.00 11.76
N VAL A 31 17.64 -5.80 11.93
CA VAL A 31 16.78 -5.16 10.93
C VAL A 31 17.61 -4.85 9.68
N THR A 32 17.16 -5.29 8.51
CA THR A 32 17.85 -5.08 7.23
C THR A 32 17.23 -4.00 6.36
N SER A 33 16.02 -3.55 6.70
CA SER A 33 15.35 -2.38 6.10
C SER A 33 14.47 -1.75 7.16
N ASP A 34 14.69 -0.48 7.43
CA ASP A 34 14.04 0.27 8.52
C ASP A 34 13.01 1.31 8.04
N LYS A 35 12.66 1.32 6.74
CA LYS A 35 11.73 2.29 6.15
C LYS A 35 10.44 2.46 6.97
N ARG A 36 9.84 1.34 7.43
CA ARG A 36 8.61 1.37 8.24
C ARG A 36 8.84 1.89 9.65
N ILE A 37 9.98 1.57 10.24
CA ILE A 37 10.35 2.11 11.57
C ILE A 37 10.52 3.61 11.46
N LEU A 38 11.31 4.10 10.51
CA LEU A 38 11.52 5.53 10.27
C LEU A 38 10.20 6.28 10.03
N ALA A 39 9.28 5.70 9.25
CA ALA A 39 7.97 6.28 9.02
C ALA A 39 7.11 6.37 10.30
N SER A 40 7.31 5.48 11.26
CA SER A 40 6.57 5.42 12.53
C SER A 40 7.10 6.39 13.60
N LEU A 41 8.38 6.78 13.52
CA LEU A 41 9.02 7.61 14.56
C LEU A 41 8.32 8.95 14.80
N PRO A 42 7.88 9.72 13.79
CA PRO A 42 7.22 11.00 14.03
C PRO A 42 5.97 10.89 14.92
N THR A 43 5.17 9.84 14.76
CA THR A 43 4.01 9.58 15.61
C THR A 43 4.40 9.30 17.05
N ILE A 44 5.41 8.43 17.25
CA ILE A 44 5.92 8.05 18.56
C ILE A 44 6.52 9.27 19.27
N GLU A 45 7.38 10.02 18.56
CA GLU A 45 8.01 11.23 19.10
C GLU A 45 6.99 12.31 19.45
N HIS A 46 5.93 12.48 18.63
CA HIS A 46 4.86 13.43 18.94
C HIS A 46 4.19 13.09 20.27
N ALA A 47 3.81 11.82 20.48
CA ALA A 47 3.19 11.38 21.72
C ALA A 47 4.13 11.54 22.94
N MET A 48 5.41 11.17 22.78
CA MET A 48 6.41 11.34 23.83
C MET A 48 6.63 12.81 24.21
N LYS A 49 6.78 13.69 23.21
CA LYS A 49 6.96 15.13 23.40
C LYS A 49 5.74 15.79 24.04
N ALA A 50 4.56 15.25 23.81
CA ALA A 50 3.32 15.68 24.45
C ALA A 50 3.18 15.21 25.92
N GLY A 51 4.14 14.43 26.43
CA GLY A 51 4.12 13.92 27.80
C GLY A 51 3.23 12.69 27.99
N ALA A 52 2.96 11.94 26.93
CA ALA A 52 2.25 10.66 27.03
C ALA A 52 3.17 9.54 27.56
N ARG A 53 2.57 8.52 28.16
CA ARG A 53 3.20 7.22 28.43
C ARG A 53 2.91 6.33 27.25
N VAL A 54 3.91 6.10 26.39
CA VAL A 54 3.71 5.54 25.05
C VAL A 54 3.97 4.04 25.07
N MET A 55 2.96 3.27 24.68
CA MET A 55 3.08 1.85 24.41
C MET A 55 2.93 1.63 22.92
N VAL A 56 3.92 1.00 22.29
CA VAL A 56 3.89 0.68 20.86
C VAL A 56 3.65 -0.80 20.68
N MET A 57 2.70 -1.17 19.83
CA MET A 57 2.45 -2.55 19.45
C MET A 57 2.46 -2.75 17.95
N SER A 58 2.97 -3.89 17.50
CA SER A 58 3.01 -4.28 16.11
C SER A 58 3.03 -5.81 15.97
N HIS A 59 2.85 -6.27 14.75
CA HIS A 59 3.16 -7.65 14.37
C HIS A 59 4.52 -7.73 13.68
N LEU A 60 5.13 -8.90 13.73
CA LEU A 60 6.29 -9.27 12.94
C LEU A 60 6.09 -10.68 12.38
N GLY A 61 6.20 -10.83 11.06
CA GLY A 61 6.06 -12.10 10.38
C GLY A 61 4.70 -12.78 10.57
N ARG A 62 4.71 -14.09 10.55
CA ARG A 62 3.50 -14.94 10.65
C ARG A 62 3.66 -16.09 11.64
N PRO A 63 3.89 -15.79 12.94
CA PRO A 63 4.01 -16.83 13.95
C PRO A 63 2.70 -17.56 14.16
N GLN A 64 2.78 -18.70 14.85
CA GLN A 64 1.62 -19.41 15.39
C GLN A 64 1.12 -18.68 16.64
N GLU A 65 -0.19 -18.46 16.74
CA GLU A 65 -0.79 -17.87 17.94
C GLU A 65 -0.69 -18.83 19.14
N GLY A 66 -0.44 -18.27 20.32
CA GLY A 66 -0.29 -19.01 21.57
C GLY A 66 1.12 -19.56 21.81
N GLU A 67 2.03 -19.39 20.87
CA GLU A 67 3.41 -19.87 20.98
C GLU A 67 4.41 -18.73 20.79
N TYR A 68 5.39 -18.65 21.69
CA TYR A 68 6.52 -17.73 21.50
C TYR A 68 7.54 -18.34 20.55
N ASP A 69 7.93 -17.58 19.55
CA ASP A 69 8.96 -17.92 18.59
C ASP A 69 9.96 -16.76 18.48
N GLU A 70 11.19 -16.98 18.92
CA GLU A 70 12.26 -15.97 18.93
C GLU A 70 12.49 -15.36 17.54
N GLN A 71 12.27 -16.12 16.47
CA GLN A 71 12.40 -15.64 15.09
C GLN A 71 11.46 -14.45 14.80
N PHE A 72 10.33 -14.40 15.48
CA PHE A 72 9.31 -13.36 15.31
C PHE A 72 9.21 -12.39 16.49
N SER A 73 10.22 -12.43 17.40
CA SER A 73 10.27 -11.46 18.51
C SER A 73 10.54 -10.05 18.02
N MET A 74 9.91 -9.09 18.68
CA MET A 74 10.11 -7.67 18.42
C MET A 74 11.43 -7.11 18.98
N ILE A 75 12.27 -7.91 19.66
CA ILE A 75 13.53 -7.46 20.25
C ILE A 75 14.41 -6.72 19.23
N PRO A 76 14.71 -7.28 18.03
CA PRO A 76 15.55 -6.57 17.06
C PRO A 76 14.98 -5.22 16.60
N VAL A 77 13.65 -5.14 16.55
CA VAL A 77 12.93 -3.91 16.20
C VAL A 77 13.07 -2.88 17.33
N GLY A 78 12.92 -3.31 18.59
CA GLY A 78 13.08 -2.46 19.77
C GLY A 78 14.49 -1.89 19.89
N GLU A 79 15.52 -2.71 19.69
CA GLU A 79 16.92 -2.28 19.67
C GLU A 79 17.19 -1.24 18.57
N HIS A 80 16.66 -1.47 17.38
CA HIS A 80 16.79 -0.54 16.26
C HIS A 80 16.08 0.79 16.53
N MET A 81 14.85 0.73 17.07
CA MET A 81 14.10 1.92 17.48
C MET A 81 14.83 2.72 18.55
N ALA A 82 15.40 2.04 19.56
CA ALA A 82 16.16 2.69 20.62
C ALA A 82 17.37 3.47 20.06
N ALA A 83 18.08 2.87 19.09
CA ALA A 83 19.20 3.53 18.42
C ALA A 83 18.75 4.77 17.63
N LEU A 84 17.63 4.69 16.89
CA LEU A 84 17.10 5.81 16.13
C LEU A 84 16.54 6.94 17.01
N LEU A 85 15.88 6.60 18.12
CA LEU A 85 15.34 7.57 19.07
C LEU A 85 16.42 8.16 19.99
N GLY A 86 17.62 7.56 20.04
CA GLY A 86 18.70 7.97 20.94
C GLY A 86 18.36 7.80 22.43
N ARG A 87 17.48 6.85 22.76
CA ARG A 87 17.02 6.57 24.11
C ARG A 87 16.61 5.12 24.29
N ASN A 88 16.47 4.68 25.55
CA ASN A 88 16.00 3.34 25.84
C ASN A 88 14.55 3.14 25.39
N VAL A 89 14.27 1.99 24.76
CA VAL A 89 12.95 1.46 24.47
C VAL A 89 12.86 0.10 25.15
N GLU A 90 12.12 0.05 26.26
CA GLU A 90 11.95 -1.21 26.98
C GLU A 90 11.05 -2.16 26.19
N MET A 91 11.49 -3.42 26.08
CA MET A 91 10.70 -4.51 25.50
C MET A 91 9.87 -5.18 26.59
N VAL A 92 8.56 -5.24 26.43
CA VAL A 92 7.66 -5.89 27.38
C VAL A 92 7.06 -7.15 26.75
N LYS A 93 7.45 -8.33 27.29
CA LYS A 93 7.02 -9.62 26.75
C LYS A 93 5.57 -9.93 27.10
N ASP A 94 5.21 -9.87 28.38
CA ASP A 94 3.89 -10.24 28.90
C ASP A 94 3.01 -8.99 29.10
N TRP A 95 3.01 -8.11 28.12
CA TRP A 95 2.44 -6.77 28.17
C TRP A 95 0.91 -6.71 28.41
N LEU A 96 0.18 -7.79 28.11
CA LEU A 96 -1.27 -7.86 28.38
C LEU A 96 -1.62 -7.82 29.88
N ASP A 97 -0.67 -8.21 30.72
CA ASP A 97 -0.81 -8.16 32.20
C ASP A 97 -0.36 -6.81 32.78
N GLY A 98 0.13 -5.91 31.91
CA GLY A 98 0.63 -4.59 32.24
C GLY A 98 2.04 -4.37 31.71
N VAL A 99 2.42 -3.12 31.56
CA VAL A 99 3.73 -2.70 31.03
C VAL A 99 4.70 -2.17 32.09
N GLY A 100 4.35 -2.34 33.36
CA GLY A 100 5.14 -1.81 34.49
C GLY A 100 4.88 -0.32 34.74
N GLU A 101 5.76 0.27 35.54
CA GLU A 101 5.69 1.69 35.86
C GLU A 101 6.31 2.52 34.72
N MET A 102 5.57 3.51 34.25
CA MET A 102 5.99 4.43 33.21
C MET A 102 5.86 5.89 33.68
N HIS A 103 6.80 6.70 33.23
CA HIS A 103 6.77 8.15 33.43
C HIS A 103 6.33 8.88 32.17
N ASP A 104 5.92 10.12 32.29
CA ASP A 104 5.51 10.94 31.17
C ASP A 104 6.69 11.12 30.18
N GLY A 105 6.45 10.80 28.91
CA GLY A 105 7.44 10.77 27.85
C GLY A 105 8.20 9.46 27.69
N ASP A 106 7.92 8.44 28.50
CA ASP A 106 8.48 7.10 28.32
C ASP A 106 7.85 6.38 27.13
N VAL A 107 8.64 5.46 26.54
CA VAL A 107 8.18 4.58 25.46
C VAL A 107 8.59 3.14 25.73
N VAL A 108 7.64 2.23 25.57
CA VAL A 108 7.87 0.78 25.60
C VAL A 108 7.37 0.14 24.31
N LEU A 109 8.01 -0.98 23.92
CA LEU A 109 7.57 -1.80 22.80
C LEU A 109 7.00 -3.10 23.33
N CYS A 110 5.74 -3.37 23.01
CA CYS A 110 5.07 -4.63 23.33
C CYS A 110 5.60 -5.76 22.42
N GLU A 111 5.71 -6.96 22.95
CA GLU A 111 6.04 -8.15 22.15
C GLU A 111 4.96 -8.42 21.10
N ASN A 112 5.34 -9.10 20.03
CA ASN A 112 4.54 -9.38 18.84
C ASN A 112 3.08 -9.71 19.17
N VAL A 113 2.16 -8.87 18.69
CA VAL A 113 0.72 -9.06 18.94
C VAL A 113 0.20 -10.42 18.45
N ARG A 114 0.88 -11.01 17.44
CA ARG A 114 0.50 -12.30 16.85
C ARG A 114 0.88 -13.52 17.69
N PHE A 115 1.60 -13.35 18.79
CA PHE A 115 1.77 -14.42 19.77
C PHE A 115 0.50 -14.62 20.61
N ASN A 116 -0.41 -13.66 20.66
CA ASN A 116 -1.61 -13.76 21.46
C ASN A 116 -2.70 -14.52 20.71
N THR A 117 -3.21 -15.58 21.33
CA THR A 117 -4.37 -16.32 20.82
C THR A 117 -5.58 -15.42 20.72
N GLY A 118 -6.22 -15.41 19.54
CA GLY A 118 -7.38 -14.57 19.27
C GLY A 118 -7.06 -13.27 18.54
N GLU A 119 -5.79 -12.94 18.28
CA GLU A 119 -5.42 -11.74 17.52
C GLU A 119 -6.06 -11.73 16.13
N LYS A 120 -5.87 -12.81 15.36
CA LYS A 120 -6.42 -12.91 14.00
C LYS A 120 -7.94 -13.03 13.97
N ALA A 121 -8.52 -13.67 14.99
CA ALA A 121 -9.95 -13.85 15.12
C ALA A 121 -10.67 -12.61 15.63
N CYS A 122 -9.94 -11.54 15.99
CA CYS A 122 -10.49 -10.35 16.62
C CYS A 122 -11.28 -10.67 17.90
N ASP A 123 -10.70 -11.50 18.76
CA ASP A 123 -11.33 -11.94 20.00
C ASP A 123 -11.65 -10.74 20.92
N ASP A 124 -12.88 -10.69 21.40
CA ASP A 124 -13.36 -9.55 22.22
C ASP A 124 -12.71 -9.52 23.60
N GLU A 125 -12.36 -10.66 24.21
CA GLU A 125 -11.68 -10.69 25.52
C GLU A 125 -10.25 -10.15 25.40
N LEU A 126 -9.52 -10.63 24.38
CA LEU A 126 -8.17 -10.12 24.06
C LEU A 126 -8.21 -8.62 23.76
N SER A 127 -9.19 -8.18 22.97
CA SER A 127 -9.37 -6.78 22.61
C SER A 127 -9.65 -5.89 23.82
N ARG A 128 -10.45 -6.37 24.78
CA ARG A 128 -10.70 -5.67 26.07
C ARG A 128 -9.44 -5.58 26.93
N LYS A 129 -8.63 -6.65 26.98
CA LYS A 129 -7.35 -6.62 27.71
C LYS A 129 -6.41 -5.56 27.13
N MET A 130 -6.29 -5.48 25.80
CA MET A 130 -5.52 -4.43 25.13
C MET A 130 -6.06 -3.04 25.45
N ALA A 131 -7.37 -2.85 25.34
CA ALA A 131 -8.04 -1.57 25.60
C ALA A 131 -7.88 -1.09 27.06
N ALA A 132 -7.83 -2.00 28.02
CA ALA A 132 -7.65 -1.67 29.43
C ALA A 132 -6.26 -1.08 29.76
N LEU A 133 -5.26 -1.29 28.89
CA LEU A 133 -3.93 -0.75 29.07
C LEU A 133 -3.84 0.76 28.80
N CYS A 134 -4.79 1.34 28.06
CA CYS A 134 -4.67 2.70 27.56
C CYS A 134 -5.87 3.58 27.89
N ASP A 135 -5.63 4.88 27.89
CA ASP A 135 -6.65 5.93 27.91
C ASP A 135 -7.00 6.33 26.47
N ILE A 136 -6.02 6.27 25.57
CA ILE A 136 -6.16 6.58 24.13
C ILE A 136 -5.51 5.47 23.31
N PHE A 137 -6.27 4.89 22.40
CA PHE A 137 -5.77 4.01 21.35
C PHE A 137 -5.56 4.78 20.06
N VAL A 138 -4.39 4.62 19.45
CA VAL A 138 -4.00 5.23 18.18
C VAL A 138 -3.79 4.16 17.13
N MET A 139 -4.62 4.14 16.10
CA MET A 139 -4.38 3.32 14.91
C MET A 139 -3.53 4.10 13.92
N ASP A 140 -2.32 3.61 13.66
CA ASP A 140 -1.34 4.30 12.80
C ASP A 140 -0.66 3.35 11.80
N ALA A 141 -1.32 2.24 11.49
CA ALA A 141 -0.82 1.17 10.63
C ALA A 141 -1.76 0.94 9.43
N PHE A 142 -1.72 1.82 8.44
CA PHE A 142 -2.58 1.70 7.25
C PHE A 142 -2.40 0.35 6.55
N GLY A 143 -1.17 -0.18 6.46
CA GLY A 143 -0.89 -1.48 5.83
C GLY A 143 -1.66 -2.66 6.43
N THR A 144 -2.19 -2.54 7.65
CA THR A 144 -3.01 -3.55 8.32
C THR A 144 -4.47 -3.15 8.48
N ALA A 145 -4.87 -1.98 8.00
CA ALA A 145 -6.21 -1.42 8.21
C ALA A 145 -7.33 -2.23 7.53
N HIS A 146 -7.00 -3.06 6.53
CA HIS A 146 -7.91 -3.97 5.85
C HIS A 146 -8.23 -5.24 6.65
N ARG A 147 -7.61 -5.44 7.82
CA ARG A 147 -7.79 -6.62 8.66
C ARG A 147 -8.55 -6.27 9.92
N ALA A 148 -9.68 -6.95 10.15
CA ALA A 148 -10.39 -6.89 11.43
C ALA A 148 -9.70 -7.85 12.42
N GLN A 149 -8.69 -7.36 13.13
CA GLN A 149 -7.93 -8.11 14.14
C GLN A 149 -8.05 -7.43 15.51
N ALA A 150 -7.69 -8.13 16.59
CA ALA A 150 -7.80 -7.57 17.95
C ALA A 150 -7.01 -6.27 18.08
N SER A 151 -5.75 -6.23 17.58
CA SER A 151 -4.86 -5.07 17.70
C SER A 151 -5.18 -3.91 16.73
N THR A 152 -6.05 -4.09 15.74
CA THR A 152 -6.39 -3.06 14.75
C THR A 152 -7.82 -2.56 14.87
N TYR A 153 -8.76 -3.48 15.01
CA TYR A 153 -10.21 -3.22 15.09
C TYR A 153 -10.76 -3.38 16.52
N GLY A 154 -10.45 -4.52 17.13
CA GLY A 154 -11.04 -4.91 18.40
C GLY A 154 -10.69 -3.93 19.54
N VAL A 155 -9.43 -3.55 19.66
CA VAL A 155 -8.99 -2.57 20.66
C VAL A 155 -9.66 -1.22 20.47
N ALA A 156 -9.86 -0.76 19.24
CA ALA A 156 -10.56 0.48 18.94
C ALA A 156 -12.04 0.44 19.38
N LYS A 157 -12.67 -0.73 19.30
CA LYS A 157 -14.05 -0.94 19.74
C LYS A 157 -14.24 -0.70 21.24
N PHE A 158 -13.23 -1.03 22.07
CA PHE A 158 -13.35 -1.03 23.54
C PHE A 158 -12.50 0.04 24.25
N ALA A 159 -11.54 0.65 23.60
CA ALA A 159 -10.73 1.71 24.21
C ALA A 159 -11.57 2.94 24.60
N PRO A 160 -11.25 3.67 25.68
CA PRO A 160 -11.97 4.89 26.05
C PRO A 160 -12.03 5.90 24.91
N VAL A 161 -10.89 6.16 24.27
CA VAL A 161 -10.76 7.01 23.07
C VAL A 161 -10.02 6.21 22.00
N ALA A 162 -10.51 6.27 20.75
CA ALA A 162 -9.86 5.66 19.60
C ALA A 162 -9.68 6.70 18.48
N CYS A 163 -8.49 6.85 17.95
CA CYS A 163 -8.16 7.86 16.95
C CYS A 163 -7.18 7.35 15.90
N ALA A 164 -7.02 8.11 14.83
CA ALA A 164 -6.01 7.88 13.81
C ALA A 164 -4.71 8.60 14.17
N GLY A 165 -3.59 7.92 14.01
CA GLY A 165 -2.28 8.54 14.03
C GLY A 165 -1.97 9.29 12.73
N PRO A 166 -0.89 10.09 12.71
CA PRO A 166 -0.51 10.89 11.55
C PRO A 166 -0.30 10.10 10.26
N LEU A 167 0.26 8.88 10.32
CA LEU A 167 0.44 8.02 9.14
C LEU A 167 -0.91 7.60 8.56
N LEU A 168 -1.81 7.07 9.39
CA LEU A 168 -3.14 6.67 8.93
C LEU A 168 -3.93 7.86 8.41
N ALA A 169 -3.93 8.98 9.14
CA ALA A 169 -4.63 10.20 8.72
C ALA A 169 -4.10 10.71 7.37
N GLY A 170 -2.78 10.73 7.17
CA GLY A 170 -2.15 11.14 5.90
C GLY A 170 -2.54 10.22 4.72
N GLU A 171 -2.56 8.89 4.94
CA GLU A 171 -3.04 7.93 3.93
C GLU A 171 -4.50 8.20 3.56
N LEU A 172 -5.38 8.37 4.54
CA LEU A 172 -6.80 8.63 4.30
C LEU A 172 -7.05 9.96 3.59
N GLU A 173 -6.30 11.01 3.93
CA GLU A 173 -6.37 12.30 3.26
C GLU A 173 -5.89 12.21 1.80
N ALA A 174 -4.77 11.53 1.55
CA ALA A 174 -4.24 11.36 0.21
C ALA A 174 -5.20 10.54 -0.68
N LEU A 175 -5.72 9.43 -0.16
CA LEU A 175 -6.68 8.58 -0.87
C LEU A 175 -8.01 9.29 -1.12
N GLY A 176 -8.52 10.02 -0.12
CA GLY A 176 -9.72 10.83 -0.26
C GLY A 176 -9.55 11.91 -1.33
N LYS A 177 -8.42 12.62 -1.32
CA LYS A 177 -8.10 13.63 -2.35
C LYS A 177 -8.04 13.01 -3.75
N ALA A 178 -7.49 11.80 -3.87
CA ALA A 178 -7.35 11.13 -5.16
C ALA A 178 -8.66 10.55 -5.69
N LEU A 179 -9.60 10.12 -4.84
CA LEU A 179 -10.75 9.31 -5.26
C LEU A 179 -12.12 9.97 -5.02
N ASP A 180 -12.29 10.75 -3.93
CA ASP A 180 -13.60 11.32 -3.59
C ASP A 180 -13.93 12.54 -4.45
N ASN A 181 -12.95 13.40 -4.71
CA ASN A 181 -13.12 14.61 -5.55
C ASN A 181 -11.84 14.91 -6.33
N PRO A 182 -11.47 14.04 -7.29
CA PRO A 182 -10.23 14.18 -8.02
C PRO A 182 -10.24 15.40 -8.95
N ALA A 183 -9.09 16.08 -9.04
CA ALA A 183 -8.87 17.03 -10.13
C ALA A 183 -8.79 16.24 -11.45
N ARG A 184 -9.51 16.73 -12.46
CA ARG A 184 -9.64 16.08 -13.78
C ARG A 184 -8.66 16.66 -14.81
N PRO A 185 -8.24 15.90 -15.82
CA PRO A 185 -8.51 14.47 -16.01
C PRO A 185 -7.88 13.60 -14.93
N MET A 186 -8.55 12.52 -14.56
CA MET A 186 -8.01 11.51 -13.66
C MET A 186 -7.51 10.31 -14.45
N ALA A 187 -6.24 9.97 -14.27
CA ALA A 187 -5.62 8.80 -14.87
C ALA A 187 -5.23 7.77 -13.80
N ALA A 188 -5.39 6.50 -14.12
CA ALA A 188 -4.91 5.41 -13.31
C ALA A 188 -4.07 4.43 -14.13
N ILE A 189 -3.00 3.90 -13.53
CA ILE A 189 -2.21 2.80 -14.07
C ILE A 189 -2.43 1.59 -13.18
N VAL A 190 -2.87 0.49 -13.75
CA VAL A 190 -3.05 -0.80 -13.08
C VAL A 190 -2.21 -1.85 -13.78
N GLY A 191 -1.04 -2.10 -13.25
CA GLY A 191 -0.12 -3.11 -13.75
C GLY A 191 -0.20 -4.41 -12.94
N GLY A 192 0.23 -5.49 -13.56
CA GLY A 192 0.29 -6.81 -12.92
C GLY A 192 0.26 -7.94 -13.94
N SER A 193 0.38 -9.18 -13.43
CA SER A 193 0.44 -10.36 -14.30
C SER A 193 -0.92 -10.85 -14.76
N LYS A 194 -1.99 -10.66 -13.96
CA LYS A 194 -3.30 -11.27 -14.20
C LYS A 194 -4.45 -10.32 -13.92
N VAL A 195 -5.42 -10.25 -14.85
CA VAL A 195 -6.70 -9.53 -14.70
C VAL A 195 -7.48 -10.08 -13.50
N SER A 196 -7.54 -11.41 -13.33
CA SER A 196 -8.28 -12.06 -12.24
C SER A 196 -7.89 -11.56 -10.85
N THR A 197 -6.62 -11.22 -10.65
CA THR A 197 -6.11 -10.71 -9.36
C THR A 197 -6.41 -9.23 -9.12
N LYS A 198 -6.77 -8.48 -10.16
CA LYS A 198 -7.00 -7.02 -10.14
C LYS A 198 -8.38 -6.63 -10.68
N LEU A 199 -9.25 -7.60 -10.97
CA LEU A 199 -10.53 -7.34 -11.63
C LEU A 199 -11.37 -6.31 -10.86
N THR A 200 -11.49 -6.45 -9.55
CA THR A 200 -12.25 -5.53 -8.70
C THR A 200 -11.66 -4.11 -8.71
N VAL A 201 -10.32 -3.99 -8.70
CA VAL A 201 -9.63 -2.69 -8.84
C VAL A 201 -9.93 -2.06 -10.20
N LEU A 202 -9.80 -2.85 -11.29
CA LEU A 202 -10.08 -2.39 -12.65
C LEU A 202 -11.52 -1.93 -12.79
N GLU A 203 -12.49 -2.69 -12.28
CA GLU A 203 -13.90 -2.31 -12.30
C GLU A 203 -14.17 -1.03 -11.49
N SER A 204 -13.65 -0.92 -10.28
CA SER A 204 -13.85 0.25 -9.43
C SER A 204 -13.23 1.50 -10.02
N LEU A 205 -11.97 1.43 -10.46
CA LEU A 205 -11.29 2.57 -11.07
C LEU A 205 -11.90 2.97 -12.41
N SER A 206 -12.32 2.02 -13.26
CA SER A 206 -12.96 2.33 -14.55
C SER A 206 -14.25 3.13 -14.42
N ARG A 207 -14.84 3.19 -13.23
CA ARG A 207 -16.05 4.01 -12.94
C ARG A 207 -15.74 5.45 -12.63
N VAL A 208 -14.53 5.76 -12.16
CA VAL A 208 -14.16 7.08 -11.62
C VAL A 208 -13.08 7.79 -12.42
N VAL A 209 -12.26 7.06 -13.18
CA VAL A 209 -11.16 7.64 -13.96
C VAL A 209 -11.59 8.00 -15.38
N ASP A 210 -10.91 8.98 -15.97
CA ASP A 210 -11.05 9.33 -17.39
C ASP A 210 -10.20 8.40 -18.26
N GLN A 211 -9.05 7.95 -17.75
CA GLN A 211 -8.12 7.06 -18.45
C GLN A 211 -7.60 5.99 -17.51
N LEU A 212 -7.80 4.72 -17.88
CA LEU A 212 -7.29 3.56 -17.15
C LEU A 212 -6.28 2.82 -18.02
N ILE A 213 -5.00 2.90 -17.66
CA ILE A 213 -3.90 2.27 -18.38
C ILE A 213 -3.62 0.91 -17.76
N PRO A 214 -3.92 -0.20 -18.45
CA PRO A 214 -3.49 -1.52 -18.01
C PRO A 214 -2.01 -1.74 -18.31
N GLY A 215 -1.29 -2.46 -17.44
CA GLY A 215 0.13 -2.78 -17.62
C GLY A 215 0.45 -4.26 -17.45
N GLY A 216 1.55 -4.71 -18.03
CA GLY A 216 2.03 -6.08 -17.91
C GLY A 216 1.10 -7.13 -18.54
N GLY A 217 0.94 -8.29 -17.90
CA GLY A 217 0.04 -9.35 -18.35
C GLY A 217 -1.44 -8.92 -18.38
N ILE A 218 -1.82 -7.96 -17.55
CA ILE A 218 -3.16 -7.34 -17.62
C ILE A 218 -3.33 -6.65 -18.98
N ALA A 219 -2.35 -5.84 -19.41
CA ALA A 219 -2.39 -5.19 -20.72
C ALA A 219 -2.52 -6.21 -21.87
N ASN A 220 -1.81 -7.33 -21.78
CA ASN A 220 -1.87 -8.37 -22.80
C ASN A 220 -3.29 -8.96 -22.98
N THR A 221 -4.04 -9.11 -21.89
CA THR A 221 -5.44 -9.53 -21.96
C THR A 221 -6.31 -8.47 -22.65
N PHE A 222 -6.08 -7.19 -22.42
CA PHE A 222 -6.78 -6.09 -23.13
C PHE A 222 -6.36 -5.98 -24.59
N ILE A 223 -5.09 -6.25 -24.92
CA ILE A 223 -4.61 -6.32 -26.32
C ILE A 223 -5.32 -7.45 -27.06
N ALA A 224 -5.40 -8.64 -26.45
CA ALA A 224 -6.17 -9.76 -27.02
C ALA A 224 -7.65 -9.42 -27.16
N ALA A 225 -8.26 -8.74 -26.20
CA ALA A 225 -9.64 -8.26 -26.28
C ALA A 225 -9.88 -7.26 -27.42
N SER A 226 -8.83 -6.57 -27.87
CA SER A 226 -8.86 -5.67 -29.03
C SER A 226 -8.65 -6.39 -30.37
N GLY A 227 -8.49 -7.73 -30.34
CA GLY A 227 -8.38 -8.57 -31.53
C GLY A 227 -6.94 -8.79 -32.04
N TYR A 228 -5.93 -8.38 -31.29
CA TYR A 228 -4.53 -8.59 -31.65
C TYR A 228 -3.99 -9.93 -31.13
N ASN A 229 -3.03 -10.50 -31.88
CA ASN A 229 -2.27 -11.65 -31.44
C ASN A 229 -1.30 -11.24 -30.30
N VAL A 230 -1.25 -12.00 -29.25
CA VAL A 230 -0.33 -11.80 -28.11
C VAL A 230 0.75 -12.90 -28.04
N GLY A 231 0.78 -13.82 -29.01
CA GLY A 231 1.74 -14.92 -29.08
C GLY A 231 1.76 -15.77 -27.83
N LYS A 232 2.96 -15.98 -27.26
CA LYS A 232 3.17 -16.71 -26.00
C LYS A 232 3.13 -15.81 -24.76
N SER A 233 2.65 -14.55 -24.89
CA SER A 233 2.55 -13.63 -23.77
C SER A 233 1.71 -14.19 -22.64
N LEU A 234 2.07 -13.83 -21.41
CA LEU A 234 1.20 -14.05 -20.26
C LEU A 234 -0.09 -13.25 -20.41
N TYR A 235 -1.22 -13.92 -20.49
CA TYR A 235 -2.57 -13.32 -20.50
C TYR A 235 -3.61 -14.36 -20.07
N GLU A 236 -4.83 -13.91 -19.81
CA GLU A 236 -5.93 -14.78 -19.38
C GLU A 236 -7.00 -14.84 -20.49
N ALA A 237 -6.96 -15.90 -21.30
CA ALA A 237 -7.86 -16.09 -22.44
C ALA A 237 -9.34 -16.10 -22.02
N GLU A 238 -9.65 -16.67 -20.86
CA GLU A 238 -10.99 -16.74 -20.29
C GLU A 238 -11.54 -15.38 -19.85
N LEU A 239 -10.69 -14.38 -19.66
CA LEU A 239 -11.08 -13.02 -19.24
C LEU A 239 -11.04 -11.99 -20.37
N VAL A 240 -10.79 -12.42 -21.60
CA VAL A 240 -10.81 -11.52 -22.79
C VAL A 240 -12.18 -10.85 -22.98
N SER A 241 -13.27 -11.59 -22.79
CA SER A 241 -14.63 -11.03 -22.86
C SER A 241 -14.89 -10.01 -21.77
N GLU A 242 -14.35 -10.24 -20.57
CA GLU A 242 -14.46 -9.31 -19.44
C GLU A 242 -13.66 -8.02 -19.67
N ALA A 243 -12.43 -8.14 -20.19
CA ALA A 243 -11.62 -6.99 -20.60
C ALA A 243 -12.35 -6.14 -21.65
N LYS A 244 -12.98 -6.79 -22.66
CA LYS A 244 -13.78 -6.10 -23.66
C LYS A 244 -14.97 -5.35 -23.03
N ARG A 245 -15.69 -5.99 -22.10
CA ARG A 245 -16.79 -5.36 -21.35
C ARG A 245 -16.32 -4.11 -20.60
N LEU A 246 -15.18 -4.18 -19.93
CA LEU A 246 -14.59 -3.04 -19.21
C LEU A 246 -14.25 -1.87 -20.16
N MET A 247 -13.67 -2.16 -21.32
CA MET A 247 -13.37 -1.14 -22.34
C MET A 247 -14.64 -0.46 -22.85
N GLU A 248 -15.69 -1.24 -23.17
CA GLU A 248 -16.97 -0.72 -23.62
C GLU A 248 -17.66 0.14 -22.56
N ASN A 249 -17.64 -0.31 -21.29
CA ASN A 249 -18.19 0.44 -20.16
C ASN A 249 -17.45 1.75 -19.90
N ALA A 250 -16.12 1.76 -20.02
CA ALA A 250 -15.34 2.97 -19.89
C ALA A 250 -15.71 4.00 -20.96
N ARG A 251 -15.79 3.58 -22.24
CA ARG A 251 -16.21 4.43 -23.37
C ARG A 251 -17.61 4.98 -23.19
N ALA A 252 -18.55 4.17 -22.74
CA ALA A 252 -19.95 4.58 -22.50
C ALA A 252 -20.07 5.69 -21.44
N LYS A 253 -19.07 5.85 -20.59
CA LYS A 253 -18.98 6.89 -19.55
C LYS A 253 -18.10 8.08 -19.94
N GLY A 254 -17.60 8.10 -21.18
CA GLY A 254 -16.71 9.15 -21.67
C GLY A 254 -15.23 9.00 -21.27
N GLY A 255 -14.87 7.86 -20.66
CA GLY A 255 -13.48 7.49 -20.38
C GLY A 255 -12.91 6.52 -21.42
N GLU A 256 -11.69 6.06 -21.18
CA GLU A 256 -11.05 5.07 -22.05
C GLU A 256 -10.12 4.12 -21.27
N ILE A 257 -9.95 2.92 -21.81
CA ILE A 257 -8.88 1.98 -21.44
C ILE A 257 -8.02 1.83 -22.71
N PRO A 258 -6.96 2.64 -22.88
CA PRO A 258 -6.14 2.61 -24.07
C PRO A 258 -5.30 1.34 -24.12
N VAL A 259 -5.12 0.78 -25.32
CA VAL A 259 -4.20 -0.32 -25.58
C VAL A 259 -2.95 0.18 -26.30
N PRO A 260 -1.79 -0.49 -26.12
CA PRO A 260 -0.57 -0.15 -26.85
C PRO A 260 -0.74 -0.23 -28.36
N THR A 261 -0.14 0.72 -29.09
CA THR A 261 -0.01 0.68 -30.55
C THR A 261 1.27 -0.02 -30.97
N ASP A 262 2.31 0.07 -30.15
CA ASP A 262 3.56 -0.65 -30.27
C ASP A 262 3.97 -1.30 -28.95
N VAL A 263 4.76 -2.33 -29.04
CA VAL A 263 5.18 -3.17 -27.92
C VAL A 263 6.66 -3.54 -28.05
N VAL A 264 7.25 -3.97 -26.94
CA VAL A 264 8.56 -4.58 -26.91
C VAL A 264 8.40 -6.05 -26.61
N VAL A 265 8.86 -6.88 -27.54
CA VAL A 265 8.73 -8.34 -27.44
C VAL A 265 10.08 -9.01 -27.23
N GLY A 266 10.04 -10.19 -26.63
CA GLY A 266 11.16 -11.13 -26.54
C GLY A 266 10.69 -12.56 -26.78
N LYS A 267 11.63 -13.49 -27.00
CA LYS A 267 11.30 -14.90 -27.23
C LYS A 267 11.46 -15.77 -25.99
N GLU A 268 12.08 -15.22 -24.96
CA GLU A 268 12.27 -15.87 -23.66
C GLU A 268 12.16 -14.86 -22.52
N PHE A 269 11.70 -15.30 -21.36
CA PHE A 269 11.69 -14.49 -20.14
C PHE A 269 13.09 -14.58 -19.48
N SER A 270 13.98 -13.72 -19.91
CA SER A 270 15.39 -13.74 -19.49
C SER A 270 15.98 -12.32 -19.50
N GLU A 271 16.87 -12.07 -18.55
CA GLU A 271 17.65 -10.84 -18.48
C GLU A 271 18.54 -10.60 -19.73
N SER A 272 18.88 -11.68 -20.45
CA SER A 272 19.66 -11.65 -21.69
C SER A 272 18.80 -11.72 -22.95
N ALA A 273 17.49 -11.74 -22.85
CA ALA A 273 16.60 -11.80 -23.99
C ALA A 273 16.77 -10.58 -24.92
N GLU A 274 16.81 -10.82 -26.20
CA GLU A 274 16.79 -9.74 -27.21
C GLU A 274 15.42 -9.03 -27.18
N ALA A 275 15.43 -7.73 -27.06
CA ALA A 275 14.26 -6.88 -27.07
C ALA A 275 14.01 -6.32 -28.47
N VAL A 276 12.83 -6.53 -29.03
CA VAL A 276 12.43 -6.06 -30.35
C VAL A 276 11.18 -5.19 -30.24
N VAL A 277 11.29 -3.95 -30.72
CA VAL A 277 10.15 -3.03 -30.84
C VAL A 277 9.39 -3.32 -32.12
N LYS A 278 8.09 -3.47 -32.04
CA LYS A 278 7.21 -3.65 -33.20
C LYS A 278 5.80 -3.14 -32.98
N PRO A 279 5.06 -2.84 -34.06
CA PRO A 279 3.61 -2.60 -33.95
C PRO A 279 2.91 -3.76 -33.27
N VAL A 280 1.89 -3.48 -32.45
CA VAL A 280 1.14 -4.52 -31.73
C VAL A 280 0.47 -5.53 -32.68
N ALA A 281 0.12 -5.09 -33.89
CA ALA A 281 -0.48 -5.95 -34.92
C ALA A 281 0.50 -6.97 -35.54
N GLU A 282 1.81 -6.82 -35.28
CA GLU A 282 2.88 -7.66 -35.88
C GLU A 282 3.49 -8.64 -34.88
N VAL A 283 2.91 -8.81 -33.71
CA VAL A 283 3.38 -9.79 -32.72
C VAL A 283 3.24 -11.20 -33.28
N ALA A 284 4.32 -11.95 -33.31
CA ALA A 284 4.36 -13.32 -33.80
C ALA A 284 3.95 -14.35 -32.75
N ASP A 285 3.57 -15.56 -33.20
CA ASP A 285 3.08 -16.63 -32.31
C ASP A 285 4.11 -17.14 -31.31
N ASP A 286 5.40 -16.96 -31.60
CA ASP A 286 6.52 -17.39 -30.73
C ASP A 286 7.07 -16.29 -29.83
N GLU A 287 6.49 -15.10 -29.88
CA GLU A 287 6.93 -13.93 -29.12
C GLU A 287 6.07 -13.71 -27.87
N MET A 288 6.68 -13.01 -26.91
CA MET A 288 6.05 -12.55 -25.66
C MET A 288 6.19 -11.04 -25.55
N ILE A 289 5.10 -10.36 -25.21
CA ILE A 289 5.09 -8.92 -24.93
C ILE A 289 5.59 -8.71 -23.51
N PHE A 290 6.66 -7.93 -23.36
CA PHE A 290 7.28 -7.63 -22.07
C PHE A 290 7.24 -6.15 -21.68
N ASP A 291 6.98 -5.24 -22.64
CA ASP A 291 6.82 -3.81 -22.36
C ASP A 291 5.97 -3.15 -23.45
N ILE A 292 5.52 -1.94 -23.16
CA ILE A 292 4.98 -1.04 -24.19
C ILE A 292 6.12 -0.49 -25.04
N GLY A 293 5.83 -0.21 -26.31
CA GLY A 293 6.81 0.41 -27.20
C GLY A 293 6.97 1.91 -26.96
N PRO A 294 7.94 2.56 -27.59
CA PRO A 294 8.26 3.97 -27.39
C PRO A 294 7.11 4.91 -27.80
N GLU A 295 6.41 4.62 -28.90
CA GLU A 295 5.26 5.43 -29.33
C GLU A 295 4.13 5.41 -28.30
N THR A 296 3.81 4.23 -27.77
CA THR A 296 2.83 4.06 -26.69
C THR A 296 3.28 4.76 -25.42
N ALA A 297 4.57 4.63 -25.05
CA ALA A 297 5.13 5.27 -23.86
C ALA A 297 5.01 6.80 -23.94
N ASP A 298 5.32 7.39 -25.08
CA ASP A 298 5.18 8.84 -25.30
C ASP A 298 3.72 9.30 -25.17
N ARG A 299 2.81 8.56 -25.78
CA ARG A 299 1.37 8.85 -25.67
C ARG A 299 0.86 8.75 -24.24
N PHE A 300 1.26 7.73 -23.49
CA PHE A 300 0.86 7.58 -22.09
C PHE A 300 1.54 8.62 -21.19
N ALA A 301 2.78 9.00 -21.49
CA ALA A 301 3.46 10.10 -20.82
C ALA A 301 2.72 11.43 -20.99
N GLU A 302 2.21 11.71 -22.18
CA GLU A 302 1.38 12.88 -22.43
C GLU A 302 0.09 12.86 -21.61
N MET A 303 -0.57 11.70 -21.47
CA MET A 303 -1.72 11.54 -20.59
C MET A 303 -1.38 11.89 -19.14
N MET A 304 -0.21 11.44 -18.63
CA MET A 304 0.25 11.76 -17.26
C MET A 304 0.54 13.25 -17.10
N THR A 305 1.16 13.87 -18.09
CA THR A 305 1.47 15.32 -18.08
C THR A 305 0.20 16.16 -18.02
N ASN A 306 -0.85 15.75 -18.72
CA ASN A 306 -2.13 16.48 -18.81
C ASN A 306 -3.12 16.10 -17.70
N ALA A 307 -2.82 15.12 -16.86
CA ALA A 307 -3.70 14.70 -15.77
C ALA A 307 -3.76 15.73 -14.65
N GLY A 308 -4.89 15.78 -13.96
CA GLY A 308 -5.06 16.50 -12.69
C GLY A 308 -4.82 15.61 -11.48
N THR A 309 -5.13 14.31 -11.61
CA THR A 309 -4.91 13.28 -10.57
C THR A 309 -4.39 12.01 -11.23
N ILE A 310 -3.39 11.39 -10.60
CA ILE A 310 -2.80 10.12 -11.06
C ILE A 310 -2.79 9.11 -9.92
N VAL A 311 -3.32 7.91 -10.18
CA VAL A 311 -3.18 6.74 -9.32
C VAL A 311 -2.28 5.71 -10.00
N TRP A 312 -1.15 5.41 -9.40
CA TRP A 312 -0.17 4.47 -9.96
C TRP A 312 -0.06 3.20 -9.12
N ASN A 313 -0.53 2.10 -9.68
CA ASN A 313 -0.47 0.76 -9.08
C ASN A 313 0.04 -0.28 -10.08
N GLY A 314 1.33 -0.51 -10.11
CA GLY A 314 2.01 -1.51 -10.91
C GLY A 314 2.71 -0.98 -12.17
N PRO A 315 3.75 -1.69 -12.62
CA PRO A 315 4.52 -1.36 -13.81
C PRO A 315 3.74 -1.66 -15.10
N VAL A 316 4.21 -1.11 -16.21
CA VAL A 316 3.65 -1.36 -17.54
C VAL A 316 4.46 -2.38 -18.37
N GLY A 317 5.58 -2.84 -17.83
CA GLY A 317 6.44 -3.85 -18.43
C GLY A 317 7.25 -4.60 -17.39
N VAL A 318 8.12 -5.50 -17.83
CA VAL A 318 9.06 -6.29 -17.01
C VAL A 318 10.26 -5.43 -16.67
N PHE A 319 10.05 -4.40 -15.84
CA PHE A 319 11.05 -3.37 -15.54
C PHE A 319 12.25 -3.88 -14.74
N GLU A 320 12.19 -5.09 -14.22
CA GLU A 320 13.30 -5.79 -13.57
C GLU A 320 14.43 -6.05 -14.57
N PHE A 321 14.10 -6.24 -15.85
CA PHE A 321 15.04 -6.35 -16.95
C PHE A 321 15.12 -5.01 -17.69
N ASP A 322 16.30 -4.41 -17.75
CA ASP A 322 16.47 -3.03 -18.25
C ASP A 322 15.94 -2.83 -19.66
N GLN A 323 16.11 -3.81 -20.55
CA GLN A 323 15.62 -3.76 -21.94
C GLN A 323 14.08 -3.80 -22.06
N PHE A 324 13.38 -4.18 -21.00
CA PHE A 324 11.92 -4.22 -20.91
C PHE A 324 11.36 -3.25 -19.86
N GLY A 325 12.18 -2.32 -19.38
CA GLY A 325 11.82 -1.36 -18.35
C GLY A 325 11.56 0.07 -18.85
N GLU A 326 11.78 0.34 -20.13
CA GLU A 326 11.73 1.70 -20.68
C GLU A 326 10.33 2.32 -20.57
N GLY A 327 9.27 1.54 -20.83
CA GLY A 327 7.89 2.01 -20.67
C GLY A 327 7.58 2.48 -19.24
N THR A 328 7.95 1.67 -18.25
CA THR A 328 7.77 2.04 -16.84
C THR A 328 8.63 3.24 -16.45
N ARG A 329 9.86 3.34 -16.97
CA ARG A 329 10.74 4.49 -16.74
C ARG A 329 10.12 5.78 -17.29
N VAL A 330 9.70 5.77 -18.55
CA VAL A 330 9.09 6.95 -19.21
C VAL A 330 7.84 7.41 -18.49
N LEU A 331 6.95 6.49 -18.13
CA LEU A 331 5.73 6.83 -17.37
C LEU A 331 6.08 7.38 -15.98
N GLY A 332 6.99 6.73 -15.27
CA GLY A 332 7.45 7.19 -13.95
C GLY A 332 8.02 8.62 -13.99
N GLN A 333 8.84 8.91 -14.99
CA GLN A 333 9.41 10.26 -15.19
C GLN A 333 8.31 11.28 -15.54
N ALA A 334 7.33 10.91 -16.37
CA ALA A 334 6.22 11.78 -16.73
C ALA A 334 5.33 12.09 -15.51
N ILE A 335 5.04 11.08 -14.66
CA ILE A 335 4.32 11.26 -13.40
C ILE A 335 5.10 12.22 -12.48
N ALA A 336 6.41 12.00 -12.35
CA ALA A 336 7.27 12.83 -11.51
C ALA A 336 7.38 14.29 -12.01
N ALA A 337 7.26 14.52 -13.30
CA ALA A 337 7.29 15.85 -13.92
C ALA A 337 5.90 16.52 -13.99
N SER A 338 4.84 15.75 -13.80
CA SER A 338 3.46 16.27 -13.88
C SER A 338 3.13 17.17 -12.68
N SER A 339 2.28 18.18 -12.92
CA SER A 339 1.67 18.98 -11.87
C SER A 339 0.46 18.30 -11.19
N ALA A 340 0.07 17.12 -11.65
CA ALA A 340 -1.01 16.34 -11.06
C ALA A 340 -0.72 15.95 -9.61
N PHE A 341 -1.79 15.81 -8.83
CA PHE A 341 -1.67 15.08 -7.57
C PHE A 341 -1.49 13.59 -7.87
N SER A 342 -0.33 13.07 -7.56
CA SER A 342 0.04 11.67 -7.84
C SER A 342 0.11 10.84 -6.56
N ILE A 343 -0.53 9.67 -6.58
CA ILE A 343 -0.42 8.68 -5.52
C ILE A 343 0.10 7.36 -6.11
N ALA A 344 1.16 6.82 -5.53
CA ALA A 344 1.76 5.54 -5.91
C ALA A 344 1.63 4.54 -4.76
N GLY A 345 1.28 3.30 -5.07
CA GLY A 345 1.19 2.24 -4.07
C GLY A 345 1.32 0.85 -4.69
N GLY A 346 1.65 -0.12 -3.83
CA GLY A 346 1.97 -1.48 -4.21
C GLY A 346 3.48 -1.74 -4.33
N GLY A 347 3.91 -2.94 -3.98
CA GLY A 347 5.33 -3.29 -3.89
C GLY A 347 6.12 -3.04 -5.17
N ASP A 348 5.59 -3.48 -6.31
CA ASP A 348 6.25 -3.33 -7.62
C ASP A 348 6.31 -1.85 -8.03
N THR A 349 5.29 -1.06 -7.70
CA THR A 349 5.29 0.38 -7.95
C THR A 349 6.40 1.08 -7.15
N LEU A 350 6.52 0.75 -5.87
CA LEU A 350 7.57 1.32 -5.01
C LEU A 350 8.96 0.89 -5.47
N ALA A 351 9.12 -0.33 -5.94
CA ALA A 351 10.38 -0.80 -6.53
C ALA A 351 10.75 0.01 -7.79
N ALA A 352 9.78 0.33 -8.66
CA ALA A 352 10.00 1.20 -9.81
C ALA A 352 10.33 2.64 -9.41
N VAL A 353 9.62 3.19 -8.42
CA VAL A 353 9.89 4.52 -7.85
C VAL A 353 11.33 4.61 -7.31
N ASP A 354 11.78 3.60 -6.59
CA ASP A 354 13.15 3.51 -6.08
C ASP A 354 14.17 3.36 -7.22
N LYS A 355 13.92 2.44 -8.17
CA LYS A 355 14.83 2.18 -9.32
C LYS A 355 15.08 3.44 -10.15
N TYR A 356 14.04 4.24 -10.37
CA TYR A 356 14.15 5.44 -11.21
C TYR A 356 14.38 6.73 -10.42
N ALA A 357 14.57 6.62 -9.09
CA ALA A 357 14.89 7.73 -8.18
C ALA A 357 13.92 8.92 -8.29
N ILE A 358 12.61 8.64 -8.25
CA ILE A 358 11.55 9.64 -8.43
C ILE A 358 10.69 9.87 -7.19
N ALA A 359 11.03 9.27 -6.06
CA ALA A 359 10.23 9.30 -4.83
C ALA A 359 9.86 10.73 -4.38
N ASP A 360 10.82 11.65 -4.41
CA ASP A 360 10.64 13.04 -3.96
C ASP A 360 9.69 13.86 -4.85
N ARG A 361 9.33 13.34 -6.02
CA ARG A 361 8.48 14.00 -7.01
C ARG A 361 7.11 13.34 -7.17
N ILE A 362 6.81 12.34 -6.38
CA ILE A 362 5.47 11.75 -6.27
C ILE A 362 4.76 12.44 -5.09
N SER A 363 3.53 12.91 -5.29
CA SER A 363 2.81 13.67 -4.26
C SER A 363 2.56 12.86 -3.00
N TYR A 364 2.26 11.59 -3.12
CA TYR A 364 2.09 10.66 -2.01
C TYR A 364 2.47 9.24 -2.39
N ILE A 365 3.26 8.59 -1.53
CA ILE A 365 3.63 7.17 -1.67
C ILE A 365 2.95 6.39 -0.55
N SER A 366 2.00 5.54 -0.92
CA SER A 366 1.27 4.71 0.03
C SER A 366 2.16 3.56 0.54
N THR A 367 2.20 3.40 1.85
CA THR A 367 2.85 2.27 2.52
C THR A 367 1.91 1.07 2.66
N GLY A 368 0.66 1.21 2.23
CA GLY A 368 -0.46 0.35 2.58
C GLY A 368 -0.51 -1.02 1.91
N GLY A 369 0.21 -1.27 0.83
CA GLY A 369 0.21 -2.57 0.15
C GLY A 369 -1.21 -3.09 -0.13
N GLY A 370 -1.62 -4.14 0.58
CA GLY A 370 -2.96 -4.75 0.45
C GLY A 370 -4.11 -3.80 0.83
N ALA A 371 -3.95 -2.97 1.85
CA ALA A 371 -4.97 -2.00 2.26
C ALA A 371 -5.18 -0.92 1.17
N PHE A 372 -4.10 -0.49 0.52
CA PHE A 372 -4.19 0.42 -0.62
C PHE A 372 -5.02 -0.18 -1.77
N LEU A 373 -4.76 -1.45 -2.11
CA LEU A 373 -5.54 -2.15 -3.14
C LEU A 373 -7.01 -2.28 -2.76
N GLU A 374 -7.31 -2.72 -1.54
CA GLU A 374 -8.70 -2.85 -1.07
C GLU A 374 -9.43 -1.51 -1.02
N PHE A 375 -8.72 -0.43 -0.72
CA PHE A 375 -9.28 0.91 -0.80
C PHE A 375 -9.61 1.30 -2.25
N LEU A 376 -8.70 1.02 -3.20
CA LEU A 376 -8.96 1.23 -4.64
C LEU A 376 -10.12 0.38 -5.18
N GLU A 377 -10.37 -0.78 -4.57
CA GLU A 377 -11.54 -1.62 -4.84
C GLU A 377 -12.85 -1.04 -4.31
N GLY A 378 -12.80 0.07 -3.58
CA GLY A 378 -13.96 0.70 -2.95
C GLY A 378 -14.43 -0.02 -1.68
N LYS A 379 -13.61 -0.90 -1.12
CA LYS A 379 -13.92 -1.60 0.13
C LYS A 379 -13.74 -0.68 1.33
N LYS A 380 -14.65 -0.81 2.29
CA LYS A 380 -14.52 -0.15 3.57
C LYS A 380 -13.51 -0.90 4.43
N LEU A 381 -12.40 -0.24 4.78
CA LEU A 381 -11.36 -0.86 5.62
C LEU A 381 -11.85 -0.97 7.07
N PRO A 382 -11.83 -2.17 7.70
CA PRO A 382 -12.38 -2.38 9.04
C PRO A 382 -11.82 -1.43 10.09
N ALA A 383 -10.49 -1.25 10.14
CA ALA A 383 -9.87 -0.37 11.12
C ALA A 383 -10.24 1.12 10.94
N VAL A 384 -10.53 1.55 9.72
CA VAL A 384 -11.04 2.90 9.44
C VAL A 384 -12.50 3.01 9.83
N ALA A 385 -13.31 1.99 9.49
CA ALA A 385 -14.72 1.95 9.79
C ALA A 385 -15.01 2.10 11.29
N ILE A 386 -14.26 1.38 12.13
CA ILE A 386 -14.44 1.48 13.58
C ILE A 386 -14.02 2.86 14.11
N LEU A 387 -12.98 3.48 13.57
CA LEU A 387 -12.60 4.83 13.98
C LEU A 387 -13.64 5.88 13.60
N GLU A 388 -14.27 5.74 12.41
CA GLU A 388 -15.38 6.61 12.00
C GLU A 388 -16.61 6.45 12.94
N GLU A 389 -16.95 5.22 13.30
CA GLU A 389 -18.02 4.93 14.25
C GLU A 389 -17.74 5.54 15.63
N ARG A 390 -16.50 5.39 16.12
CA ARG A 390 -16.07 5.95 17.41
C ARG A 390 -16.00 7.47 17.44
N ALA A 391 -15.75 8.10 16.30
CA ALA A 391 -15.74 9.56 16.18
C ALA A 391 -17.14 10.20 16.26
N GLN A 392 -18.21 9.40 16.17
CA GLN A 392 -19.61 9.84 16.26
C GLN A 392 -20.21 9.68 17.67
N GLN A 393 -19.51 9.02 18.56
CA GLN A 393 -19.91 8.77 19.97
C GLN A 393 -19.37 9.87 20.88
#